data_973bdbf4f028d4a1681e42d7f604bf67
#
_entry.id   973bdbf4f028d4a1681e42d7f604bf67
#
_cell.length_a   1.000
_cell.length_b   1.000
_cell.length_c   1.000
_cell.angle_alpha   90.00
_cell.angle_beta   90.00
_cell.angle_gamma   90.00
#
_symmetry.space_group_name_H-M   'P 1'
#
loop_
_entity.id
_entity.type
_entity.pdbx_description
1 polymer ?
#
loop_
_entity_poly.entity_id
_entity_poly.type
_entity_poly.pdbx_seq_one_letter_code
_entity_poly.pdbx_strand_id
1 'polypeptide(L)'
;MTKKIILTIFLLFLFRISYPQNFKKIFWDISCKDKLFLISKPCSSLKAKNIAKQVSYLSRKLEKEKYLDSDGAGGEIDAFRHIFLMYKLSSEIGIKKSRRIGDIYERYNEKVFYQKPYSGYDEAGEEMDKFNNEVGIYLFLKLGHVDDETLIKEIEKEIKKGTARKIKKDNNN
;
A
#
# COMPACT_ATOMS: atom_id res chain seq x y z
N MET A 1 15.98 -34.36 7.05
CA MET A 1 15.03 -33.46 7.79
C MET A 1 15.61 -32.10 8.18
N THR A 2 16.85 -31.79 7.89
CA THR A 2 17.57 -30.73 8.60
C THR A 2 17.71 -29.40 7.85
N LYS A 3 17.88 -29.37 6.52
CA LYS A 3 18.09 -28.08 5.79
C LYS A 3 16.85 -27.20 5.65
N LYS A 4 15.66 -27.78 5.45
CA LYS A 4 14.41 -27.01 5.33
C LYS A 4 13.97 -26.42 6.67
N ILE A 5 14.14 -27.15 7.76
CA ILE A 5 13.81 -26.70 9.12
C ILE A 5 14.75 -25.58 9.56
N ILE A 6 16.05 -25.70 9.29
CA ILE A 6 17.05 -24.67 9.61
C ILE A 6 16.77 -23.40 8.80
N LEU A 7 16.43 -23.50 7.52
CA LEU A 7 16.06 -22.35 6.69
C LEU A 7 14.78 -21.68 7.20
N THR A 8 13.79 -22.46 7.65
CA THR A 8 12.54 -21.92 8.21
C THR A 8 12.80 -21.24 9.56
N ILE A 9 13.63 -21.81 10.43
CA ILE A 9 14.01 -21.20 11.71
C ILE A 9 14.89 -19.96 11.49
N PHE A 10 15.80 -19.97 10.53
CA PHE A 10 16.63 -18.83 10.15
C PHE A 10 15.78 -17.69 9.56
N LEU A 11 14.79 -18.01 8.71
CA LEU A 11 13.79 -17.06 8.23
C LEU A 11 12.93 -16.49 9.38
N LEU A 12 12.50 -17.32 10.34
CA LEU A 12 11.76 -16.86 11.52
C LEU A 12 12.64 -16.00 12.44
N PHE A 13 13.95 -16.27 12.52
CA PHE A 13 14.91 -15.49 13.31
C PHE A 13 15.20 -14.13 12.65
N LEU A 14 15.35 -14.08 11.33
CA LEU A 14 15.45 -12.82 10.58
C LEU A 14 14.17 -11.97 10.71
N PHE A 15 13.00 -12.61 10.83
CA PHE A 15 11.74 -11.94 11.14
C PHE A 15 11.74 -11.27 12.53
N ARG A 16 12.54 -11.73 13.48
CA ARG A 16 12.59 -11.14 14.82
C ARG A 16 13.40 -9.84 14.91
N ILE A 17 14.38 -9.62 14.04
CA ILE A 17 15.40 -8.57 14.26
C ILE A 17 15.08 -7.22 13.61
N SER A 18 14.18 -7.12 12.61
CA SER A 18 14.11 -5.91 11.77
C SER A 18 12.74 -5.38 11.41
N TYR A 19 11.65 -5.73 12.12
CA TYR A 19 10.32 -5.30 11.69
C TYR A 19 9.73 -4.20 12.59
N PRO A 20 9.26 -3.06 12.00
CA PRO A 20 8.40 -2.12 12.70
C PRO A 20 7.19 -2.86 13.29
N GLN A 21 6.75 -2.48 14.48
CA GLN A 21 5.65 -3.14 15.20
C GLN A 21 4.40 -3.36 14.34
N ASN A 22 4.10 -2.42 13.45
CA ASN A 22 2.93 -2.49 12.57
C ASN A 22 2.96 -3.66 11.58
N PHE A 23 4.11 -3.98 10.97
CA PHE A 23 4.19 -5.10 10.03
C PHE A 23 4.02 -6.47 10.71
N LYS A 24 4.59 -6.63 11.92
CA LYS A 24 4.39 -7.84 12.71
C LYS A 24 2.90 -8.04 13.01
N LYS A 25 2.22 -6.99 13.43
CA LYS A 25 0.79 -7.02 13.72
C LYS A 25 0.00 -7.42 12.46
N ILE A 26 0.22 -6.75 11.33
CA ILE A 26 -0.43 -7.08 10.06
C ILE A 26 -0.22 -8.58 9.73
N PHE A 27 1.02 -9.06 9.79
CA PHE A 27 1.32 -10.46 9.45
C PHE A 27 0.57 -11.47 10.34
N TRP A 28 0.43 -11.19 11.65
CA TRP A 28 -0.30 -12.08 12.55
C TRP A 28 -1.83 -12.03 12.34
N ASP A 29 -2.35 -10.89 11.92
CA ASP A 29 -3.79 -10.64 11.79
C ASP A 29 -4.38 -11.07 10.44
N ILE A 30 -3.58 -11.19 9.38
CA ILE A 30 -4.05 -11.63 8.06
C ILE A 30 -4.36 -13.13 8.01
N SER A 31 -5.11 -13.56 7.00
CA SER A 31 -5.52 -14.96 6.82
C SER A 31 -4.33 -15.92 6.60
N CYS A 32 -4.51 -17.20 6.90
CA CYS A 32 -3.48 -18.22 6.63
C CYS A 32 -3.09 -18.27 5.15
N LYS A 33 -4.05 -18.08 4.24
CA LYS A 33 -3.81 -18.03 2.79
C LYS A 33 -2.90 -16.84 2.40
N ASP A 34 -3.09 -15.69 3.03
CA ASP A 34 -2.26 -14.50 2.80
C ASP A 34 -0.87 -14.66 3.39
N LYS A 35 -0.75 -15.25 4.59
CA LYS A 35 0.53 -15.62 5.20
C LYS A 35 1.33 -16.56 4.29
N LEU A 36 0.69 -17.60 3.76
CA LEU A 36 1.34 -18.54 2.84
C LEU A 36 1.82 -17.85 1.57
N PHE A 37 1.03 -16.92 1.00
CA PHE A 37 1.47 -16.14 -0.16
C PHE A 37 2.72 -15.33 0.17
N LEU A 38 2.73 -14.58 1.27
CA LEU A 38 3.88 -13.74 1.65
C LEU A 38 5.14 -14.57 1.93
N ILE A 39 4.99 -15.73 2.59
CA ILE A 39 6.11 -16.65 2.87
C ILE A 39 6.63 -17.33 1.61
N SER A 40 5.74 -17.66 0.66
CA SER A 40 6.13 -18.31 -0.61
C SER A 40 6.86 -17.35 -1.57
N LYS A 41 6.77 -16.04 -1.34
CA LYS A 41 7.39 -14.99 -2.17
C LYS A 41 8.24 -14.02 -1.33
N PRO A 42 9.25 -14.50 -0.58
CA PRO A 42 9.95 -13.71 0.42
C PRO A 42 10.63 -12.46 -0.15
N CYS A 43 11.26 -12.56 -1.32
CA CYS A 43 11.90 -11.41 -1.97
C CYS A 43 10.87 -10.33 -2.36
N SER A 44 9.71 -10.74 -2.91
CA SER A 44 8.64 -9.79 -3.28
C SER A 44 8.02 -9.15 -2.06
N SER A 45 7.81 -9.91 -0.98
CA SER A 45 7.26 -9.41 0.27
C SER A 45 8.20 -8.41 0.96
N LEU A 46 9.51 -8.67 0.92
CA LEU A 46 10.50 -7.74 1.46
C LEU A 46 10.59 -6.46 0.64
N LYS A 47 10.61 -6.56 -0.71
CA LYS A 47 10.55 -5.39 -1.59
C LYS A 47 9.28 -4.57 -1.33
N ALA A 48 8.12 -5.20 -1.28
CA ALA A 48 6.84 -4.53 -1.02
C ALA A 48 6.84 -3.77 0.32
N LYS A 49 7.38 -4.37 1.37
CA LYS A 49 7.53 -3.70 2.67
C LYS A 49 8.41 -2.46 2.56
N ASN A 50 9.54 -2.54 1.88
CA ASN A 50 10.47 -1.42 1.74
C ASN A 50 9.83 -0.29 0.92
N ILE A 51 9.14 -0.63 -0.18
CA ILE A 51 8.40 0.33 -1.00
C ILE A 51 7.30 1.01 -0.16
N ALA A 52 6.48 0.26 0.57
CA ALA A 52 5.43 0.83 1.43
C ALA A 52 6.00 1.80 2.47
N LYS A 53 7.17 1.50 3.04
CA LYS A 53 7.86 2.40 3.98
C LYS A 53 8.31 3.69 3.29
N GLN A 54 8.89 3.60 2.09
CA GLN A 54 9.33 4.76 1.31
C GLN A 54 8.14 5.64 0.91
N VAL A 55 7.07 5.03 0.42
CA VAL A 55 5.84 5.75 0.04
C VAL A 55 5.19 6.44 1.23
N SER A 56 5.12 5.76 2.37
CA SER A 56 4.61 6.36 3.62
C SER A 56 5.46 7.54 4.10
N TYR A 57 6.77 7.48 3.93
CA TYR A 57 7.65 8.62 4.22
C TYR A 57 7.41 9.78 3.26
N LEU A 58 7.35 9.50 1.95
CA LEU A 58 7.13 10.50 0.91
C LEU A 58 5.77 11.19 1.09
N SER A 59 4.69 10.45 1.26
CA SER A 59 3.35 11.04 1.43
C SER A 59 3.26 11.93 2.67
N ARG A 60 3.86 11.55 3.80
CA ARG A 60 3.93 12.41 4.99
C ARG A 60 4.77 13.68 4.76
N LYS A 61 5.81 13.59 3.94
CA LYS A 61 6.60 14.76 3.57
C LYS A 61 5.75 15.73 2.74
N LEU A 62 5.09 15.24 1.71
CA LEU A 62 4.20 16.03 0.85
C LEU A 62 3.04 16.66 1.64
N GLU A 63 2.45 15.92 2.58
CA GLU A 63 1.42 16.42 3.49
C GLU A 63 1.92 17.60 4.34
N LYS A 64 3.12 17.49 4.93
CA LYS A 64 3.76 18.57 5.70
C LYS A 64 4.11 19.79 4.86
N GLU A 65 4.51 19.58 3.61
CA GLU A 65 4.82 20.63 2.65
C GLU A 65 3.57 21.27 2.02
N LYS A 66 2.37 20.84 2.47
CA LYS A 66 1.07 21.28 1.94
C LYS A 66 0.95 21.08 0.43
N TYR A 67 1.54 19.99 -0.05
CA TYR A 67 1.38 19.55 -1.43
C TYR A 67 -0.02 18.93 -1.61
N LEU A 68 -0.69 19.23 -2.70
CA LEU A 68 -2.08 18.85 -2.93
C LEU A 68 -3.00 19.41 -1.81
N ASP A 69 -4.07 18.67 -1.44
CA ASP A 69 -5.01 19.10 -0.40
C ASP A 69 -4.53 18.84 1.04
N SER A 70 -3.37 18.22 1.20
CA SER A 70 -2.80 17.80 2.50
C SER A 70 -3.73 16.90 3.34
N ASP A 71 -4.75 16.27 2.72
CA ASP A 71 -5.63 15.31 3.38
C ASP A 71 -5.13 13.88 3.14
N GLY A 72 -4.51 13.31 4.17
CA GLY A 72 -3.97 11.95 4.16
C GLY A 72 -5.01 10.85 4.42
N ALA A 73 -6.32 11.21 4.55
CA ALA A 73 -7.39 10.25 4.80
C ALA A 73 -8.61 10.55 3.90
N GLY A 74 -8.63 9.95 2.72
CA GLY A 74 -9.69 10.13 1.72
C GLY A 74 -9.49 11.32 0.77
N GLY A 75 -8.45 12.13 0.94
CA GLY A 75 -8.11 13.27 0.10
C GLY A 75 -7.12 12.97 -1.02
N GLU A 76 -6.53 14.03 -1.59
CA GLU A 76 -5.58 13.93 -2.70
C GLU A 76 -4.26 13.26 -2.30
N ILE A 77 -3.78 13.50 -1.08
CA ILE A 77 -2.58 12.85 -0.55
C ILE A 77 -2.81 11.35 -0.35
N ASP A 78 -4.01 10.96 0.05
CA ASP A 78 -4.37 9.54 0.17
C ASP A 78 -4.40 8.86 -1.19
N ALA A 79 -5.10 9.46 -2.16
CA ALA A 79 -5.11 8.99 -3.55
C ALA A 79 -3.68 8.89 -4.12
N PHE A 80 -2.85 9.91 -3.91
CA PHE A 80 -1.44 9.90 -4.30
C PHE A 80 -0.70 8.70 -3.71
N ARG A 81 -0.87 8.43 -2.41
CA ARG A 81 -0.21 7.33 -1.71
C ARG A 81 -0.53 5.98 -2.33
N HIS A 82 -1.81 5.71 -2.62
CA HIS A 82 -2.26 4.46 -3.22
C HIS A 82 -1.73 4.30 -4.65
N ILE A 83 -1.83 5.32 -5.49
CA ILE A 83 -1.36 5.32 -6.88
C ILE A 83 0.15 5.10 -6.93
N PHE A 84 0.92 5.88 -6.15
CA PHE A 84 2.38 5.79 -6.11
C PHE A 84 2.84 4.40 -5.63
N LEU A 85 2.21 3.89 -4.56
CA LEU A 85 2.49 2.56 -4.02
C LEU A 85 2.32 1.48 -5.07
N MET A 86 1.16 1.45 -5.73
CA MET A 86 0.83 0.39 -6.68
C MET A 86 1.63 0.48 -7.97
N TYR A 87 1.98 1.70 -8.42
CA TYR A 87 2.93 1.87 -9.50
C TYR A 87 4.30 1.27 -9.16
N LYS A 88 4.88 1.65 -8.01
CA LYS A 88 6.21 1.15 -7.56
C LYS A 88 6.20 -0.36 -7.34
N LEU A 89 5.16 -0.91 -6.75
CA LEU A 89 5.01 -2.35 -6.60
C LEU A 89 4.96 -3.04 -7.97
N SER A 90 4.18 -2.50 -8.92
CA SER A 90 4.04 -3.08 -10.27
C SER A 90 5.37 -3.10 -11.02
N SER A 91 6.14 -2.03 -10.90
CA SER A 91 7.48 -1.89 -11.45
C SER A 91 8.47 -2.91 -10.87
N GLU A 92 8.44 -3.15 -9.55
CA GLU A 92 9.47 -3.90 -8.84
C GLU A 92 9.18 -5.40 -8.68
N ILE A 93 7.91 -5.78 -8.58
CA ILE A 93 7.53 -7.17 -8.30
C ILE A 93 6.52 -7.75 -9.30
N GLY A 94 6.04 -6.92 -10.23
CA GLY A 94 5.08 -7.27 -11.27
C GLY A 94 3.62 -7.17 -10.82
N ILE A 95 2.74 -6.82 -11.76
CA ILE A 95 1.34 -6.45 -11.56
C ILE A 95 0.54 -7.48 -10.75
N LYS A 96 0.66 -8.77 -11.08
CA LYS A 96 -0.10 -9.84 -10.40
C LYS A 96 0.20 -9.90 -8.90
N LYS A 97 1.47 -9.71 -8.51
CA LYS A 97 1.86 -9.73 -7.10
C LYS A 97 1.47 -8.44 -6.41
N SER A 98 1.53 -7.32 -7.12
CA SER A 98 1.13 -6.00 -6.59
C SER A 98 -0.34 -5.97 -6.23
N ARG A 99 -1.23 -6.40 -7.14
CA ARG A 99 -2.66 -6.56 -6.83
C ARG A 99 -2.88 -7.42 -5.60
N ARG A 100 -2.23 -8.60 -5.55
CA ARG A 100 -2.38 -9.50 -4.41
C ARG A 100 -1.96 -8.87 -3.09
N ILE A 101 -0.91 -8.06 -3.08
CA ILE A 101 -0.41 -7.35 -1.90
C ILE A 101 -1.38 -6.21 -1.52
N GLY A 102 -1.88 -5.44 -2.50
CA GLY A 102 -2.93 -4.45 -2.28
C GLY A 102 -4.16 -5.08 -1.63
N ASP A 103 -4.70 -6.16 -2.21
CA ASP A 103 -5.85 -6.89 -1.66
C ASP A 103 -5.63 -7.41 -0.24
N ILE A 104 -4.42 -7.83 0.10
CA ILE A 104 -4.07 -8.27 1.47
C ILE A 104 -4.16 -7.09 2.43
N TYR A 105 -3.69 -5.92 2.01
CA TYR A 105 -3.69 -4.72 2.83
C TYR A 105 -5.13 -4.22 3.07
N GLU A 106 -5.97 -4.17 2.03
CA GLU A 106 -7.37 -3.73 2.17
C GLU A 106 -8.17 -4.67 3.09
N ARG A 107 -8.03 -5.99 2.90
CA ARG A 107 -8.67 -6.96 3.82
C ARG A 107 -8.19 -6.86 5.26
N TYR A 108 -6.94 -6.48 5.47
CA TYR A 108 -6.43 -6.21 6.81
C TYR A 108 -7.09 -4.97 7.41
N ASN A 109 -7.20 -3.89 6.65
CA ASN A 109 -7.85 -2.65 7.09
C ASN A 109 -9.33 -2.89 7.45
N GLU A 110 -10.06 -3.58 6.58
CA GLU A 110 -11.44 -4.00 6.82
C GLU A 110 -11.57 -4.79 8.13
N LYS A 111 -10.73 -5.80 8.33
CA LYS A 111 -10.72 -6.61 9.56
C LYS A 111 -10.45 -5.78 10.81
N VAL A 112 -9.50 -4.86 10.75
CA VAL A 112 -9.16 -3.96 11.87
C VAL A 112 -10.34 -3.06 12.22
N PHE A 113 -11.05 -2.59 11.22
CA PHE A 113 -12.26 -1.79 11.40
C PHE A 113 -13.34 -2.56 12.17
N TYR A 114 -13.70 -3.76 11.75
CA TYR A 114 -14.71 -4.57 12.45
C TYR A 114 -14.33 -4.94 13.87
N GLN A 115 -13.03 -4.96 14.19
CA GLN A 115 -12.54 -5.16 15.56
C GLN A 115 -12.55 -3.88 16.41
N LYS A 116 -12.58 -2.70 15.76
CA LYS A 116 -12.57 -1.38 16.41
C LYS A 116 -13.60 -0.46 15.72
N PRO A 117 -14.88 -0.55 16.09
CA PRO A 117 -15.97 0.16 15.39
C PRO A 117 -15.87 1.70 15.38
N TYR A 118 -14.87 2.27 16.05
CA TYR A 118 -14.57 3.72 16.04
C TYR A 118 -13.37 4.07 15.14
N SER A 119 -12.76 3.13 14.45
CA SER A 119 -11.76 3.44 13.42
C SER A 119 -12.54 3.87 12.18
N GLY A 120 -12.32 5.08 11.68
CA GLY A 120 -13.07 5.68 10.56
C GLY A 120 -12.94 4.96 9.21
N TYR A 121 -13.21 3.64 9.21
CA TYR A 121 -13.43 2.89 7.98
C TYR A 121 -14.80 3.30 7.45
N ASP A 122 -14.84 3.59 6.19
CA ASP A 122 -16.08 3.67 5.47
C ASP A 122 -15.93 2.88 4.15
N GLU A 123 -17.02 2.30 3.69
CA GLU A 123 -17.07 1.50 2.46
C GLU A 123 -16.65 2.34 1.24
N ALA A 124 -16.94 3.63 1.25
CA ALA A 124 -16.52 4.58 0.22
C ALA A 124 -14.99 4.75 0.20
N GLY A 125 -14.34 4.73 1.38
CA GLY A 125 -12.88 4.75 1.50
C GLY A 125 -12.24 3.51 0.89
N GLU A 126 -12.76 2.33 1.17
CA GLU A 126 -12.25 1.08 0.60
C GLU A 126 -12.39 1.04 -0.93
N GLU A 127 -13.56 1.46 -1.46
CA GLU A 127 -13.76 1.55 -2.91
C GLU A 127 -12.83 2.56 -3.56
N MET A 128 -12.59 3.70 -2.92
CA MET A 128 -11.65 4.72 -3.36
C MET A 128 -10.23 4.15 -3.43
N ASP A 129 -9.79 3.47 -2.38
CA ASP A 129 -8.45 2.90 -2.26
C ASP A 129 -8.22 1.81 -3.32
N LYS A 130 -9.17 0.90 -3.49
CA LYS A 130 -9.13 -0.13 -4.55
C LYS A 130 -9.07 0.49 -5.94
N PHE A 131 -9.85 1.53 -6.19
CA PHE A 131 -9.83 2.23 -7.46
C PHE A 131 -8.48 2.90 -7.71
N ASN A 132 -7.94 3.63 -6.73
CA ASN A 132 -6.66 4.31 -6.84
C ASN A 132 -5.49 3.32 -6.96
N ASN A 133 -5.60 2.14 -6.36
CA ASN A 133 -4.67 1.04 -6.56
C ASN A 133 -4.60 0.61 -8.05
N GLU A 134 -5.75 0.50 -8.73
CA GLU A 134 -5.77 0.18 -10.17
C GLU A 134 -5.27 1.33 -11.05
N VAL A 135 -5.51 2.59 -10.68
CA VAL A 135 -4.92 3.77 -11.36
C VAL A 135 -3.38 3.69 -11.31
N GLY A 136 -2.80 3.29 -10.20
CA GLY A 136 -1.35 3.11 -10.07
C GLY A 136 -0.80 2.03 -11.01
N ILE A 137 -1.50 0.90 -11.13
CA ILE A 137 -1.16 -0.17 -12.08
C ILE A 137 -1.28 0.31 -13.53
N TYR A 138 -2.37 1.03 -13.85
CA TYR A 138 -2.59 1.61 -15.17
C TYR A 138 -1.46 2.58 -15.56
N LEU A 139 -1.05 3.44 -14.64
CA LEU A 139 0.07 4.35 -14.88
C LEU A 139 1.37 3.60 -15.17
N PHE A 140 1.66 2.51 -14.45
CA PHE A 140 2.83 1.68 -14.77
C PHE A 140 2.74 1.07 -16.17
N LEU A 141 1.58 0.57 -16.57
CA LEU A 141 1.38 0.03 -17.93
C LEU A 141 1.56 1.09 -19.00
N LYS A 142 1.15 2.34 -18.71
CA LYS A 142 1.23 3.47 -19.67
C LYS A 142 2.63 4.04 -19.78
N LEU A 143 3.34 4.19 -18.66
CA LEU A 143 4.62 4.94 -18.58
C LEU A 143 5.85 4.03 -18.60
N GLY A 144 5.69 2.72 -18.27
CA GLY A 144 6.82 1.85 -18.02
C GLY A 144 7.61 2.25 -16.77
N HIS A 145 8.93 2.20 -16.85
CA HIS A 145 9.81 2.63 -15.77
C HIS A 145 10.18 4.10 -15.95
N VAL A 146 9.79 4.95 -15.00
CA VAL A 146 10.20 6.36 -14.91
C VAL A 146 10.78 6.64 -13.52
N ASP A 147 11.51 7.76 -13.39
CA ASP A 147 12.00 8.25 -12.10
C ASP A 147 10.87 8.79 -11.21
N ASP A 148 11.16 8.95 -9.92
CA ASP A 148 10.16 9.35 -8.94
C ASP A 148 9.62 10.77 -9.18
N GLU A 149 10.44 11.70 -9.70
CA GLU A 149 10.01 13.07 -9.98
C GLU A 149 8.98 13.10 -11.12
N THR A 150 9.25 12.38 -12.19
CA THR A 150 8.32 12.19 -13.32
C THR A 150 7.04 11.53 -12.85
N LEU A 151 7.14 10.48 -12.02
CA LEU A 151 5.97 9.79 -11.48
C LEU A 151 5.11 10.71 -10.61
N ILE A 152 5.70 11.50 -9.72
CA ILE A 152 4.97 12.46 -8.88
C ILE A 152 4.16 13.42 -9.75
N LYS A 153 4.78 14.01 -10.79
CA LYS A 153 4.11 14.93 -11.72
C LYS A 153 2.95 14.27 -12.47
N GLU A 154 3.13 13.03 -12.93
CA GLU A 154 2.06 12.32 -13.64
C GLU A 154 0.91 11.95 -12.69
N ILE A 155 1.19 11.56 -11.46
CA ILE A 155 0.14 11.29 -10.47
C ILE A 155 -0.63 12.58 -10.14
N GLU A 156 0.06 13.69 -9.91
CA GLU A 156 -0.59 14.99 -9.68
C GLU A 156 -1.52 15.37 -10.84
N LYS A 157 -1.07 15.17 -12.06
CA LYS A 157 -1.87 15.40 -13.26
C LYS A 157 -3.12 14.53 -13.31
N GLU A 158 -3.03 13.25 -12.97
CA GLU A 158 -4.18 12.34 -12.95
C GLU A 158 -5.16 12.70 -11.81
N ILE A 159 -4.66 13.17 -10.65
CA ILE A 159 -5.49 13.68 -9.55
C ILE A 159 -6.25 14.95 -10.00
N LYS A 160 -5.53 15.91 -10.59
CA LYS A 160 -6.14 17.17 -11.07
C LYS A 160 -7.17 16.97 -12.20
N LYS A 161 -7.00 15.96 -13.02
CA LYS A 161 -7.97 15.56 -14.05
C LYS A 161 -9.20 14.86 -13.49
N GLY A 162 -9.19 14.48 -12.22
CA GLY A 162 -10.27 13.70 -11.62
C GLY A 162 -10.26 12.22 -11.99
N THR A 163 -9.14 11.68 -12.54
CA THR A 163 -8.98 10.25 -12.77
C THR A 163 -8.83 9.49 -11.45
N ALA A 164 -8.19 10.11 -10.45
CA ALA A 164 -8.11 9.56 -9.10
C ALA A 164 -9.38 9.89 -8.31
N ARG A 165 -9.85 8.96 -7.50
CA ARG A 165 -11.01 9.17 -6.63
C ARG A 165 -10.60 9.78 -5.30
N LYS A 166 -11.48 10.64 -4.77
CA LYS A 166 -11.40 11.26 -3.45
C LYS A 166 -12.75 11.13 -2.76
N ILE A 167 -12.76 11.03 -1.44
CA ILE A 167 -13.99 11.15 -0.66
C ILE A 167 -14.27 12.64 -0.50
N LYS A 168 -15.46 13.08 -0.92
CA LYS A 168 -15.95 14.43 -0.57
C LYS A 168 -16.33 14.40 0.91
N LYS A 169 -15.60 15.10 1.74
CA LYS A 169 -16.05 15.38 3.10
C LYS A 169 -17.16 16.44 2.98
N ASP A 170 -18.37 16.07 3.38
CA ASP A 170 -19.42 17.07 3.57
C ASP A 170 -18.95 18.03 4.66
N ASN A 171 -18.63 19.26 4.27
CA ASN A 171 -18.29 20.35 5.19
C ASN A 171 -19.56 20.87 5.91
N ASN A 172 -20.43 19.96 6.32
CA ASN A 172 -21.60 20.26 7.13
C ASN A 172 -21.36 19.74 8.55
N ASN A 173 -20.59 20.53 9.33
CA ASN A 173 -20.74 20.66 10.78
C ASN A 173 -20.06 21.95 11.25
#